data_13d8b8405022a8bbe30812aa344967ef
#
_entry.id   13d8b8405022a8bbe30812aa344967ef
#
_cell.length_a   1.000
_cell.length_b   1.000
_cell.length_c   1.000
_cell.angle_alpha   90.00
_cell.angle_beta   90.00
_cell.angle_gamma   90.00
#
_symmetry.space_group_name_H-M   'P 1'
#
loop_
_entity.id
_entity.type
_entity.pdbx_description
1 polymer ?
#
loop_
_entity_poly.entity_id
_entity_poly.type
_entity_poly.pdbx_seq_one_letter_code
_entity_poly.pdbx_strand_id
1 'polypeptide(L)'
;IRRQRQMCIRDSYKRYYPYGSLASKVLGFTGADNQGIVGLEVWYNEILAGEDGSIHTVTDAKGIELPNVKETRVSPVPGDDLVLSLDLTIQKYATQAALSVMEEKQAKRVAMIIMNPQNGEIYAMVDVPEYDLNQPFQLNTDLAGYESMTDGEKMDALNNMWRNFTVSDTYEPGSTFKIVTATAALEAGTVSLSDTFYCPGYKIVEDRRIRCHKTTGHGSEDFRHALMNSCNPAFMTIGERTGATNLYQTYQKLGLFQKTGIDLPGEANSIMHKLSDIGPVELATMSFGQSFQISPIQFVTAAATVINGGNKITPHIGMKVVDAESQVMTELQYPVTQGAVGSETSATMRDLLESVVAEGGGSKAQIEGYRIGGKTATSEKYPRGTGKYISSFLGFAPANDPQVMAFVMIDEPTGVYYGGTIAAPVIQEVFSNILPYLGIPKEE
;
A
#
# COMPACT_ATOMS: atom_id res chain seq x y z
N ILE A 1 32.13 -55.88 -0.48
CA ILE A 1 30.91 -55.18 -0.90
C ILE A 1 31.35 -53.87 -1.52
N ARG A 2 31.28 -53.78 -2.88
CA ARG A 2 31.48 -52.51 -3.59
C ARG A 2 30.30 -51.61 -3.24
N ARG A 3 30.52 -50.57 -2.42
CA ARG A 3 29.51 -49.50 -2.20
C ARG A 3 29.49 -48.66 -3.49
N GLN A 4 28.46 -48.87 -4.30
CA GLN A 4 28.11 -47.97 -5.40
C GLN A 4 27.52 -46.71 -4.79
N ARG A 5 28.02 -45.53 -5.17
CA ARG A 5 27.44 -44.23 -4.84
C ARG A 5 26.70 -43.74 -6.07
N GLN A 6 25.47 -43.32 -5.84
CA GLN A 6 24.68 -42.62 -6.84
C GLN A 6 25.01 -41.12 -6.72
N MET A 7 25.46 -40.50 -7.79
CA MET A 7 25.70 -39.07 -7.88
C MET A 7 24.47 -38.44 -8.59
N CYS A 8 23.84 -37.50 -7.95
CA CYS A 8 22.75 -36.73 -8.52
C CYS A 8 23.29 -35.32 -8.80
N ILE A 9 23.22 -34.91 -10.05
CA ILE A 9 23.51 -33.52 -10.47
C ILE A 9 22.15 -32.87 -10.70
N ARG A 10 21.92 -31.77 -10.00
CA ARG A 10 20.77 -30.92 -10.24
C ARG A 10 21.17 -29.82 -11.22
N ASP A 11 20.38 -29.67 -12.27
CA ASP A 11 20.48 -28.56 -13.21
C ASP A 11 19.36 -27.57 -12.84
N SER A 12 19.74 -26.35 -12.45
CA SER A 12 18.79 -25.33 -12.00
C SER A 12 19.11 -23.97 -12.64
N TYR A 13 18.08 -23.20 -12.91
CA TYR A 13 18.22 -21.84 -13.40
C TYR A 13 18.50 -20.90 -12.22
N LYS A 14 19.36 -19.88 -12.43
CA LYS A 14 19.58 -18.81 -11.45
C LYS A 14 18.72 -17.62 -11.82
N ARG A 15 17.89 -17.14 -10.89
CA ARG A 15 17.14 -15.91 -11.06
C ARG A 15 18.07 -14.71 -11.14
N TYR A 16 17.82 -13.80 -12.07
CA TYR A 16 18.55 -12.56 -12.25
C TYR A 16 17.56 -11.39 -12.33
N TYR A 17 17.85 -10.30 -11.62
CA TYR A 17 17.00 -9.13 -11.52
C TYR A 17 17.64 -7.96 -12.26
N PRO A 18 17.23 -7.66 -13.51
CA PRO A 18 17.93 -6.71 -14.39
C PRO A 18 17.85 -5.25 -13.89
N TYR A 19 16.88 -4.94 -13.04
CA TYR A 19 16.70 -3.59 -12.50
C TYR A 19 17.21 -3.43 -11.06
N GLY A 20 17.95 -4.39 -10.54
CA GLY A 20 18.61 -4.32 -9.24
C GLY A 20 17.62 -4.14 -8.09
N SER A 21 17.51 -2.92 -7.57
CA SER A 21 16.67 -2.62 -6.39
C SER A 21 15.23 -2.21 -6.70
N LEU A 22 14.88 -2.00 -7.98
CA LEU A 22 13.55 -1.49 -8.34
C LEU A 22 12.44 -2.47 -7.92
N ALA A 23 11.48 -2.00 -7.13
CA ALA A 23 10.38 -2.78 -6.56
C ALA A 23 10.84 -4.02 -5.76
N SER A 24 12.00 -3.94 -5.09
CA SER A 24 12.63 -5.08 -4.45
C SER A 24 11.75 -5.75 -3.40
N LYS A 25 11.03 -4.97 -2.59
CA LYS A 25 10.14 -5.47 -1.54
C LYS A 25 8.82 -6.04 -2.06
N VAL A 26 8.56 -5.87 -3.35
CA VAL A 26 7.40 -6.42 -4.06
C VAL A 26 7.79 -7.68 -4.80
N LEU A 27 8.79 -7.59 -5.68
CA LEU A 27 9.25 -8.74 -6.47
C LEU A 27 9.76 -9.84 -5.55
N GLY A 28 10.59 -9.49 -4.57
CA GLY A 28 11.25 -10.46 -3.74
C GLY A 28 12.39 -11.16 -4.46
N PHE A 29 12.93 -12.22 -3.86
CA PHE A 29 14.06 -12.95 -4.40
C PHE A 29 13.97 -14.45 -4.10
N THR A 30 14.77 -15.24 -4.84
CA THR A 30 14.89 -16.67 -4.65
C THR A 30 16.16 -17.04 -3.88
N GLY A 31 16.10 -18.17 -3.16
CA GLY A 31 17.25 -18.78 -2.51
C GLY A 31 18.21 -19.46 -3.49
N ALA A 32 19.25 -20.12 -2.94
CA ALA A 32 20.27 -20.81 -3.71
C ALA A 32 19.71 -22.04 -4.48
N ASP A 33 18.62 -22.61 -4.01
CA ASP A 33 17.86 -23.72 -4.61
C ASP A 33 16.70 -23.26 -5.51
N ASN A 34 16.70 -21.98 -5.89
CA ASN A 34 15.70 -21.33 -6.72
C ASN A 34 14.28 -21.24 -6.09
N GLN A 35 14.17 -21.56 -4.80
CA GLN A 35 12.91 -21.38 -4.07
C GLN A 35 12.68 -19.91 -3.73
N GLY A 36 11.47 -19.38 -3.94
CA GLY A 36 11.07 -18.04 -3.54
C GLY A 36 11.14 -17.84 -2.01
N ILE A 37 11.75 -16.75 -1.57
CA ILE A 37 11.95 -16.45 -0.14
C ILE A 37 10.98 -15.37 0.35
N VAL A 38 10.82 -14.29 -0.41
CA VAL A 38 9.92 -13.16 -0.08
C VAL A 38 9.24 -12.63 -1.35
N GLY A 39 8.24 -11.76 -1.21
CA GLY A 39 7.58 -11.06 -2.30
C GLY A 39 6.79 -11.98 -3.23
N LEU A 40 6.67 -11.57 -4.50
CA LEU A 40 5.97 -12.35 -5.52
C LEU A 40 6.68 -13.69 -5.80
N GLU A 41 8.01 -13.74 -5.67
CA GLU A 41 8.78 -14.98 -5.87
C GLU A 41 8.32 -16.09 -4.92
N VAL A 42 8.00 -15.78 -3.66
CA VAL A 42 7.47 -16.80 -2.74
C VAL A 42 5.96 -17.02 -2.93
N TRP A 43 5.19 -15.96 -3.26
CA TRP A 43 3.75 -16.09 -3.43
C TRP A 43 3.38 -16.97 -4.63
N TYR A 44 4.10 -16.79 -5.73
CA TYR A 44 3.90 -17.54 -6.98
C TYR A 44 4.96 -18.64 -7.20
N ASN A 45 5.62 -19.11 -6.11
CA ASN A 45 6.69 -20.09 -6.22
C ASN A 45 6.29 -21.38 -6.95
N GLU A 46 5.05 -21.86 -6.74
CA GLU A 46 4.53 -23.08 -7.40
C GLU A 46 4.43 -22.92 -8.93
N ILE A 47 4.24 -21.69 -9.42
CA ILE A 47 4.17 -21.36 -10.83
C ILE A 47 5.57 -21.11 -11.40
N LEU A 48 6.41 -20.36 -10.66
CA LEU A 48 7.67 -19.81 -11.14
C LEU A 48 8.85 -20.79 -11.04
N ALA A 49 8.80 -21.76 -10.10
CA ALA A 49 9.97 -22.59 -9.78
C ALA A 49 10.26 -23.67 -10.84
N GLY A 50 9.23 -24.19 -11.52
CA GLY A 50 9.37 -25.35 -12.39
C GLY A 50 9.75 -26.63 -11.62
N GLU A 51 10.25 -27.62 -12.33
CA GLU A 51 10.73 -28.88 -11.76
C GLU A 51 12.22 -29.10 -12.07
N ASP A 52 13.01 -29.41 -11.05
CA ASP A 52 14.43 -29.69 -11.23
C ASP A 52 14.66 -30.95 -12.05
N GLY A 53 15.53 -30.87 -13.04
CA GLY A 53 16.05 -32.03 -13.72
C GLY A 53 17.02 -32.86 -12.83
N SER A 54 17.22 -34.11 -13.17
CA SER A 54 18.17 -34.94 -12.45
C SER A 54 18.94 -35.87 -13.40
N ILE A 55 20.22 -36.06 -13.08
CA ILE A 55 21.08 -37.02 -13.76
C ILE A 55 21.49 -38.08 -12.72
N HIS A 56 21.06 -39.30 -12.97
CA HIS A 56 21.45 -40.45 -12.15
C HIS A 56 22.52 -41.22 -12.82
N THR A 57 23.74 -41.21 -12.26
CA THR A 57 24.87 -41.99 -12.73
C THR A 57 25.37 -42.89 -11.61
N VAL A 58 25.99 -43.99 -11.98
CA VAL A 58 26.59 -44.95 -11.02
C VAL A 58 28.08 -44.73 -10.97
N THR A 59 28.60 -44.44 -9.76
CA THR A 59 30.01 -44.19 -9.53
C THR A 59 30.63 -45.31 -8.69
N ASP A 60 31.95 -45.46 -8.80
CA ASP A 60 32.72 -46.30 -7.87
C ASP A 60 32.80 -45.66 -6.47
N ALA A 61 33.50 -46.35 -5.54
CA ALA A 61 33.65 -45.85 -4.17
C ALA A 61 34.49 -44.56 -4.07
N LYS A 62 35.18 -44.14 -5.13
CA LYS A 62 35.93 -42.88 -5.22
C LYS A 62 35.20 -41.78 -5.94
N GLY A 63 33.95 -42.03 -6.40
CA GLY A 63 33.14 -41.05 -7.11
C GLY A 63 33.42 -40.97 -8.62
N ILE A 64 34.13 -41.93 -9.19
CA ILE A 64 34.44 -42.00 -10.62
C ILE A 64 33.27 -42.74 -11.30
N GLU A 65 32.76 -42.22 -12.39
CA GLU A 65 31.71 -42.87 -13.19
C GLU A 65 32.14 -44.21 -13.73
N LEU A 66 31.25 -45.20 -13.64
CA LEU A 66 31.54 -46.54 -14.15
C LEU A 66 31.29 -46.54 -15.66
N PRO A 67 32.30 -46.93 -16.47
CA PRO A 67 32.13 -47.07 -17.91
C PRO A 67 31.07 -48.13 -18.21
N ASN A 68 30.18 -47.87 -19.19
CA ASN A 68 29.13 -48.76 -19.67
C ASN A 68 27.89 -48.91 -18.73
N VAL A 69 27.71 -48.04 -17.75
CA VAL A 69 26.42 -47.96 -17.00
C VAL A 69 25.56 -46.88 -17.66
N LYS A 70 24.28 -47.22 -17.92
CA LYS A 70 23.35 -46.32 -18.57
C LYS A 70 23.02 -45.17 -17.61
N GLU A 71 23.34 -43.96 -18.01
CA GLU A 71 22.95 -42.75 -17.34
C GLU A 71 21.43 -42.54 -17.53
N THR A 72 20.69 -42.21 -16.48
CA THR A 72 19.29 -41.84 -16.57
C THR A 72 19.20 -40.33 -16.36
N ARG A 73 18.65 -39.64 -17.35
CA ARG A 73 18.41 -38.17 -17.29
C ARG A 73 16.94 -37.92 -17.23
N VAL A 74 16.53 -37.05 -16.31
CA VAL A 74 15.21 -36.39 -16.27
C VAL A 74 15.49 -34.92 -16.60
N SER A 75 14.91 -34.44 -17.69
CA SER A 75 15.07 -33.04 -18.09
C SER A 75 14.33 -32.12 -17.10
N PRO A 76 14.88 -30.94 -16.78
CA PRO A 76 14.16 -29.95 -16.00
C PRO A 76 12.95 -29.46 -16.78
N VAL A 77 11.86 -29.16 -16.06
CA VAL A 77 10.68 -28.49 -16.60
C VAL A 77 10.77 -27.01 -16.17
N PRO A 78 10.81 -26.06 -17.13
CA PRO A 78 10.86 -24.65 -16.77
C PRO A 78 9.58 -24.22 -16.04
N GLY A 79 9.68 -23.29 -15.12
CA GLY A 79 8.52 -22.64 -14.53
C GLY A 79 7.85 -21.70 -15.53
N ASP A 80 6.59 -21.42 -15.29
CA ASP A 80 5.80 -20.52 -16.11
C ASP A 80 6.19 -19.06 -15.90
N ASP A 81 5.83 -18.20 -16.85
CA ASP A 81 6.04 -16.76 -16.74
C ASP A 81 4.82 -16.09 -16.07
N LEU A 82 5.09 -15.16 -15.16
CA LEU A 82 4.07 -14.34 -14.51
C LEU A 82 4.08 -12.92 -15.11
N VAL A 83 2.97 -12.50 -15.69
CA VAL A 83 2.77 -11.13 -16.19
C VAL A 83 2.21 -10.28 -15.05
N LEU A 84 2.84 -9.14 -14.79
CA LEU A 84 2.50 -8.25 -13.69
C LEU A 84 1.76 -7.00 -14.18
N SER A 85 0.94 -6.41 -13.31
CA SER A 85 0.35 -5.07 -13.50
C SER A 85 1.36 -3.95 -13.25
N LEU A 86 2.50 -4.25 -12.59
CA LEU A 86 3.56 -3.25 -12.37
C LEU A 86 4.05 -2.70 -13.70
N ASP A 87 3.88 -1.39 -13.88
CA ASP A 87 4.40 -0.66 -15.02
C ASP A 87 5.79 -0.11 -14.69
N LEU A 88 6.77 -0.49 -15.49
CA LEU A 88 8.18 -0.09 -15.27
C LEU A 88 8.37 1.44 -15.27
N THR A 89 7.64 2.15 -16.12
CA THR A 89 7.76 3.61 -16.25
C THR A 89 7.13 4.29 -15.04
N ILE A 90 5.93 3.87 -14.65
CA ILE A 90 5.23 4.40 -13.46
C ILE A 90 6.03 4.08 -12.20
N GLN A 91 6.54 2.85 -12.06
CA GLN A 91 7.38 2.46 -10.92
C GLN A 91 8.64 3.33 -10.81
N LYS A 92 9.30 3.63 -11.93
CA LYS A 92 10.48 4.51 -11.95
C LYS A 92 10.16 5.93 -11.51
N TYR A 93 9.09 6.55 -12.05
CA TYR A 93 8.67 7.89 -11.63
C TYR A 93 8.32 7.92 -10.15
N ALA A 94 7.56 6.94 -9.67
CA ALA A 94 7.18 6.84 -8.26
C ALA A 94 8.40 6.66 -7.35
N THR A 95 9.34 5.79 -7.72
CA THR A 95 10.58 5.56 -6.95
C THR A 95 11.46 6.81 -6.92
N GLN A 96 11.62 7.51 -8.05
CA GLN A 96 12.40 8.73 -8.11
C GLN A 96 11.81 9.83 -7.23
N ALA A 97 10.50 10.07 -7.30
CA ALA A 97 9.82 11.06 -6.47
C ALA A 97 9.91 10.70 -4.97
N ALA A 98 9.78 9.41 -4.63
CA ALA A 98 9.93 8.93 -3.26
C ALA A 98 11.35 9.13 -2.71
N LEU A 99 12.39 8.84 -3.50
CA LEU A 99 13.79 9.05 -3.13
C LEU A 99 14.10 10.54 -2.96
N SER A 100 13.62 11.38 -3.87
CA SER A 100 13.80 12.83 -3.83
C SER A 100 13.26 13.43 -2.53
N VAL A 101 12.01 13.12 -2.17
CA VAL A 101 11.42 13.64 -0.93
C VAL A 101 12.03 12.99 0.32
N MET A 102 12.46 11.73 0.25
CA MET A 102 13.16 11.06 1.35
C MET A 102 14.47 11.79 1.67
N GLU A 103 15.24 12.15 0.66
CA GLU A 103 16.49 12.90 0.81
C GLU A 103 16.23 14.34 1.30
N GLU A 104 15.30 15.07 0.65
CA GLU A 104 14.96 16.45 1.03
C GLU A 104 14.49 16.56 2.48
N LYS A 105 13.67 15.62 2.92
CA LYS A 105 13.07 15.62 4.27
C LYS A 105 13.85 14.81 5.29
N GLN A 106 14.95 14.19 4.91
CA GLN A 106 15.71 13.25 5.75
C GLN A 106 14.74 12.26 6.42
N ALA A 107 13.77 11.78 5.65
CA ALA A 107 12.73 10.90 6.15
C ALA A 107 13.30 9.50 6.38
N LYS A 108 12.76 8.81 7.39
CA LYS A 108 13.13 7.44 7.68
C LYS A 108 12.75 6.48 6.55
N ARG A 109 11.61 6.76 5.91
CA ARG A 109 11.01 5.94 4.86
C ARG A 109 10.04 6.79 4.03
N VAL A 110 9.91 6.43 2.75
CA VAL A 110 8.79 6.90 1.94
C VAL A 110 8.17 5.69 1.24
N ALA A 111 6.85 5.57 1.38
CA ALA A 111 6.08 4.51 0.72
C ALA A 111 5.04 5.11 -0.21
N MET A 112 4.78 4.45 -1.35
CA MET A 112 3.78 4.88 -2.31
C MET A 112 3.10 3.67 -2.95
N ILE A 113 1.78 3.75 -3.12
CA ILE A 113 0.97 2.79 -3.88
C ILE A 113 0.27 3.55 -4.98
N ILE A 114 0.42 3.11 -6.23
CA ILE A 114 -0.30 3.64 -7.40
C ILE A 114 -1.09 2.50 -8.01
N MET A 115 -2.39 2.67 -8.15
CA MET A 115 -3.27 1.62 -8.64
C MET A 115 -4.40 2.14 -9.51
N ASN A 116 -4.98 1.25 -10.29
CA ASN A 116 -6.27 1.47 -10.93
C ASN A 116 -7.39 1.21 -9.89
N PRO A 117 -8.16 2.22 -9.47
CA PRO A 117 -9.20 2.03 -8.48
C PRO A 117 -10.41 1.24 -9.00
N GLN A 118 -10.55 1.05 -10.33
CA GLN A 118 -11.68 0.35 -10.94
C GLN A 118 -11.55 -1.17 -10.86
N ASN A 119 -10.33 -1.70 -11.01
CA ASN A 119 -10.10 -3.14 -11.08
C ASN A 119 -9.13 -3.68 -10.01
N GLY A 120 -8.32 -2.83 -9.37
CA GLY A 120 -7.38 -3.22 -8.32
C GLY A 120 -5.96 -3.51 -8.80
N GLU A 121 -5.65 -3.37 -10.08
CA GLU A 121 -4.30 -3.49 -10.63
C GLU A 121 -3.36 -2.47 -9.98
N ILE A 122 -2.24 -2.93 -9.42
CA ILE A 122 -1.21 -2.07 -8.84
C ILE A 122 -0.18 -1.76 -9.91
N TYR A 123 -0.12 -0.50 -10.35
CA TYR A 123 0.83 -0.02 -11.35
C TYR A 123 2.22 0.25 -10.79
N ALA A 124 2.29 0.66 -9.51
CA ALA A 124 3.55 0.82 -8.80
C ALA A 124 3.34 0.65 -7.28
N MET A 125 4.33 0.05 -6.64
CA MET A 125 4.40 -0.05 -5.19
C MET A 125 5.85 0.20 -4.76
N VAL A 126 6.06 1.29 -4.03
CA VAL A 126 7.37 1.78 -3.60
C VAL A 126 7.44 1.76 -2.07
N ASP A 127 8.56 1.30 -1.54
CA ASP A 127 8.91 1.39 -0.12
C ASP A 127 10.43 1.60 0.01
N VAL A 128 10.86 2.85 -0.08
CA VAL A 128 12.28 3.22 0.01
C VAL A 128 12.71 3.48 1.46
N PRO A 129 13.94 3.07 1.84
CA PRO A 129 15.01 2.54 0.99
C PRO A 129 14.77 1.09 0.54
N GLU A 130 15.02 0.82 -0.72
CA GLU A 130 14.99 -0.52 -1.31
C GLU A 130 16.34 -1.22 -1.20
N TYR A 131 16.44 -2.53 -1.50
CA TYR A 131 17.68 -3.33 -1.48
C TYR A 131 17.94 -3.96 -2.84
N ASP A 132 19.21 -4.36 -3.12
CA ASP A 132 19.56 -5.03 -4.38
C ASP A 132 19.10 -6.50 -4.35
N LEU A 133 18.18 -6.85 -5.25
CA LEU A 133 17.66 -8.21 -5.41
C LEU A 133 18.72 -9.23 -5.82
N ASN A 134 19.81 -8.80 -6.45
CA ASN A 134 20.93 -9.67 -6.81
C ASN A 134 21.89 -9.89 -5.62
N GLN A 135 21.78 -9.08 -4.55
CA GLN A 135 22.57 -9.17 -3.32
C GLN A 135 21.66 -9.05 -2.07
N PRO A 136 20.61 -9.86 -1.93
CA PRO A 136 19.54 -9.64 -0.96
C PRO A 136 19.97 -9.81 0.50
N PHE A 137 21.11 -10.44 0.76
CA PHE A 137 21.68 -10.62 2.09
C PHE A 137 22.68 -9.53 2.49
N GLN A 138 22.90 -8.53 1.63
CA GLN A 138 23.66 -7.34 1.96
C GLN A 138 22.71 -6.23 2.43
N LEU A 139 22.93 -5.68 3.63
CA LEU A 139 22.14 -4.55 4.11
C LEU A 139 22.29 -3.33 3.18
N ASN A 140 21.18 -2.64 2.94
CA ASN A 140 21.11 -1.43 2.13
C ASN A 140 21.46 -0.15 2.94
N THR A 141 21.70 -0.28 4.24
CA THR A 141 22.06 0.81 5.15
C THR A 141 23.14 0.36 6.10
N ASP A 142 24.02 1.28 6.48
CA ASP A 142 25.01 1.02 7.52
C ASP A 142 24.34 0.90 8.88
N LEU A 143 24.37 -0.30 9.44
CA LEU A 143 23.85 -0.54 10.78
C LEU A 143 25.03 -0.61 11.77
N ALA A 144 25.09 0.36 12.69
CA ALA A 144 26.17 0.42 13.67
C ALA A 144 26.23 -0.87 14.49
N GLY A 145 27.42 -1.50 14.55
CA GLY A 145 27.65 -2.73 15.31
C GLY A 145 27.20 -4.01 14.59
N TYR A 146 26.80 -3.97 13.31
CA TYR A 146 26.32 -5.14 12.56
C TYR A 146 27.31 -6.33 12.63
N GLU A 147 28.61 -6.09 12.49
CA GLU A 147 29.62 -7.15 12.53
C GLU A 147 29.68 -7.89 13.89
N SER A 148 29.31 -7.21 14.97
CA SER A 148 29.28 -7.78 16.33
C SER A 148 27.95 -8.39 16.73
N MET A 149 26.93 -8.32 15.86
CA MET A 149 25.60 -8.90 16.10
C MET A 149 25.66 -10.43 16.01
N THR A 150 24.79 -11.08 16.76
CA THR A 150 24.51 -12.52 16.62
C THR A 150 23.84 -12.80 15.28
N ASP A 151 23.91 -14.07 14.83
CA ASP A 151 23.24 -14.48 13.59
C ASP A 151 21.73 -14.20 13.59
N GLY A 152 21.08 -14.34 14.77
CA GLY A 152 19.67 -13.99 14.93
C GLY A 152 19.39 -12.50 14.72
N GLU A 153 20.20 -11.62 15.34
CA GLU A 153 20.06 -10.17 15.18
C GLU A 153 20.34 -9.72 13.73
N LYS A 154 21.33 -10.35 13.06
CA LYS A 154 21.59 -10.11 11.63
C LYS A 154 20.40 -10.53 10.76
N MET A 155 19.80 -11.68 11.07
CA MET A 155 18.62 -12.15 10.34
C MET A 155 17.42 -11.24 10.58
N ASP A 156 17.21 -10.72 11.79
CA ASP A 156 16.15 -9.74 12.10
C ASP A 156 16.36 -8.43 11.33
N ALA A 157 17.61 -7.98 11.19
CA ALA A 157 17.94 -6.80 10.39
C ALA A 157 17.60 -7.00 8.91
N LEU A 158 17.93 -8.17 8.34
CA LEU A 158 17.60 -8.55 6.97
C LEU A 158 16.08 -8.66 6.78
N ASN A 159 15.37 -9.33 7.68
CA ASN A 159 13.91 -9.44 7.64
C ASN A 159 13.23 -8.06 7.68
N ASN A 160 13.76 -7.12 8.47
CA ASN A 160 13.27 -5.74 8.51
C ASN A 160 13.55 -4.98 7.21
N MET A 161 14.68 -5.23 6.54
CA MET A 161 15.02 -4.66 5.25
C MET A 161 14.10 -5.18 4.13
N TRP A 162 13.82 -6.49 4.11
CA TRP A 162 12.96 -7.12 3.10
C TRP A 162 11.48 -6.81 3.28
N ARG A 163 11.07 -6.41 4.48
CA ARG A 163 9.69 -6.16 4.85
C ARG A 163 9.08 -5.04 4.01
N ASN A 164 7.91 -5.30 3.40
CA ASN A 164 7.13 -4.31 2.67
C ASN A 164 6.17 -3.59 3.63
N PHE A 165 6.48 -2.34 3.95
CA PHE A 165 5.69 -1.53 4.87
C PHE A 165 4.24 -1.34 4.39
N THR A 166 4.02 -1.23 3.09
CA THR A 166 2.69 -0.95 2.55
C THR A 166 1.69 -2.07 2.80
N VAL A 167 2.18 -3.29 3.01
CA VAL A 167 1.38 -4.51 3.19
C VAL A 167 1.50 -5.07 4.60
N SER A 168 2.72 -5.09 5.16
CA SER A 168 3.03 -5.85 6.37
C SER A 168 3.01 -5.04 7.67
N ASP A 169 2.87 -3.72 7.60
CA ASP A 169 2.81 -2.84 8.76
C ASP A 169 1.47 -2.13 8.89
N THR A 170 1.14 -1.72 10.11
CA THR A 170 -0.06 -0.94 10.40
C THR A 170 0.30 0.43 10.95
N TYR A 171 -0.57 1.40 10.71
CA TYR A 171 -0.41 2.77 11.17
C TYR A 171 -1.76 3.41 11.45
N GLU A 172 -1.79 4.53 12.16
CA GLU A 172 -2.99 5.36 12.28
C GLU A 172 -3.13 6.24 11.05
N PRO A 173 -4.22 6.07 10.24
CA PRO A 173 -4.35 6.77 8.95
C PRO A 173 -4.57 8.29 9.09
N GLY A 174 -4.97 8.75 10.26
CA GLY A 174 -5.25 10.16 10.49
C GLY A 174 -6.31 10.72 9.56
N SER A 175 -6.15 11.98 9.16
CA SER A 175 -7.18 12.72 8.42
C SER A 175 -7.53 12.18 7.03
N THR A 176 -6.73 11.28 6.43
CA THR A 176 -7.16 10.59 5.21
C THR A 176 -8.36 9.68 5.47
N PHE A 177 -8.48 9.13 6.69
CA PHE A 177 -9.60 8.30 7.10
C PHE A 177 -10.95 9.06 7.19
N LYS A 178 -10.93 10.38 7.17
CA LYS A 178 -12.16 11.20 7.06
C LYS A 178 -12.95 10.89 5.79
N ILE A 179 -12.32 10.35 4.76
CA ILE A 179 -13.00 9.79 3.57
C ILE A 179 -14.00 8.70 4.01
N VAL A 180 -13.56 7.77 4.84
CA VAL A 180 -14.40 6.66 5.32
C VAL A 180 -15.50 7.15 6.26
N THR A 181 -15.18 8.08 7.17
CA THR A 181 -16.17 8.66 8.10
C THR A 181 -17.24 9.47 7.38
N ALA A 182 -16.85 10.29 6.38
CA ALA A 182 -17.77 11.03 5.55
C ALA A 182 -18.71 10.09 4.76
N THR A 183 -18.14 9.05 4.16
CA THR A 183 -18.91 8.00 3.48
C THR A 183 -19.94 7.35 4.40
N ALA A 184 -19.52 6.96 5.61
CA ALA A 184 -20.40 6.33 6.59
C ALA A 184 -21.58 7.27 6.99
N ALA A 185 -21.30 8.54 7.18
CA ALA A 185 -22.32 9.54 7.55
C ALA A 185 -23.33 9.78 6.43
N LEU A 186 -22.88 9.84 5.17
CA LEU A 186 -23.74 9.99 3.99
C LEU A 186 -24.59 8.72 3.77
N GLU A 187 -23.97 7.53 3.81
CA GLU A 187 -24.66 6.24 3.66
C GLU A 187 -25.75 6.03 4.73
N ALA A 188 -25.48 6.46 5.95
CA ALA A 188 -26.45 6.36 7.06
C ALA A 188 -27.50 7.48 7.06
N GLY A 189 -27.38 8.50 6.19
CA GLY A 189 -28.27 9.66 6.14
C GLY A 189 -28.27 10.50 7.43
N THR A 190 -27.20 10.40 8.24
CA THR A 190 -27.09 11.11 9.53
C THR A 190 -26.55 12.52 9.39
N VAL A 191 -26.02 12.85 8.22
CA VAL A 191 -25.48 14.15 7.85
C VAL A 191 -25.81 14.44 6.39
N SER A 192 -26.18 15.70 6.09
CA SER A 192 -26.37 16.22 4.74
C SER A 192 -25.30 17.25 4.38
N LEU A 193 -25.17 17.55 3.08
CA LEU A 193 -24.21 18.56 2.60
C LEU A 193 -24.53 19.98 3.12
N SER A 194 -25.78 20.26 3.50
CA SER A 194 -26.23 21.54 4.04
C SER A 194 -26.01 21.66 5.55
N ASP A 195 -25.64 20.60 6.25
CA ASP A 195 -25.38 20.64 7.68
C ASP A 195 -24.17 21.51 7.99
N THR A 196 -24.27 22.23 9.10
CA THR A 196 -23.19 23.10 9.59
C THR A 196 -22.61 22.59 10.90
N PHE A 197 -21.30 22.81 11.05
CA PHE A 197 -20.50 22.39 12.20
C PHE A 197 -19.71 23.58 12.73
N TYR A 198 -19.61 23.72 14.05
CA TYR A 198 -18.83 24.78 14.66
C TYR A 198 -17.52 24.27 15.24
N CYS A 199 -16.41 24.89 14.86
CA CYS A 199 -15.07 24.57 15.32
C CYS A 199 -14.44 25.74 16.10
N PRO A 200 -14.40 25.67 17.43
CA PRO A 200 -13.69 26.67 18.27
C PRO A 200 -12.17 26.38 18.41
N GLY A 201 -11.63 25.43 17.63
CA GLY A 201 -10.25 24.95 17.72
C GLY A 201 -10.07 23.68 18.58
N TYR A 202 -11.13 23.20 19.19
CA TYR A 202 -11.15 21.95 19.96
C TYR A 202 -12.59 21.45 20.17
N LYS A 203 -12.72 20.20 20.62
CA LYS A 203 -13.98 19.66 21.18
C LYS A 203 -13.66 18.97 22.50
N ILE A 204 -14.54 19.14 23.48
CA ILE A 204 -14.49 18.39 24.75
C ILE A 204 -15.35 17.14 24.57
N VAL A 205 -14.75 15.98 24.80
CA VAL A 205 -15.42 14.68 24.79
C VAL A 205 -15.15 14.04 26.13
N GLU A 206 -16.18 13.91 26.94
CA GLU A 206 -16.08 13.55 28.37
C GLU A 206 -15.11 14.49 29.10
N ASP A 207 -14.02 13.99 29.66
CA ASP A 207 -12.98 14.74 30.39
C ASP A 207 -11.82 15.21 29.48
N ARG A 208 -11.85 14.89 28.18
CA ARG A 208 -10.73 15.11 27.26
C ARG A 208 -10.97 16.28 26.32
N ARG A 209 -9.98 17.17 26.25
CA ARG A 209 -9.94 18.25 25.28
C ARG A 209 -9.17 17.81 24.04
N ILE A 210 -9.88 17.47 22.95
CA ILE A 210 -9.28 17.04 21.68
C ILE A 210 -9.17 18.27 20.76
N ARG A 211 -7.94 18.56 20.30
CA ARG A 211 -7.64 19.80 19.54
C ARG A 211 -7.84 19.61 18.04
N CYS A 212 -8.23 20.70 17.38
CA CYS A 212 -8.08 20.84 15.94
C CYS A 212 -6.63 21.20 15.60
N HIS A 213 -6.18 20.86 14.38
CA HIS A 213 -4.87 21.34 13.90
C HIS A 213 -4.82 22.87 13.81
N LYS A 214 -5.96 23.55 13.48
CA LYS A 214 -6.13 24.98 13.60
C LYS A 214 -6.66 25.30 14.99
N THR A 215 -5.77 25.61 15.92
CA THR A 215 -6.11 25.81 17.34
C THR A 215 -6.94 27.06 17.62
N THR A 216 -6.94 28.03 16.68
CA THR A 216 -7.82 29.21 16.70
C THR A 216 -9.24 28.92 16.23
N GLY A 217 -9.48 27.71 15.70
CA GLY A 217 -10.76 27.28 15.17
C GLY A 217 -11.01 27.68 13.72
N HIS A 218 -11.93 26.97 13.08
CA HIS A 218 -12.41 27.28 11.73
C HIS A 218 -13.69 28.12 11.75
N GLY A 219 -14.36 28.23 12.91
CA GLY A 219 -15.67 28.84 13.02
C GLY A 219 -16.79 27.91 12.55
N SER A 220 -17.80 28.46 11.90
CA SER A 220 -18.91 27.69 11.33
C SER A 220 -18.57 27.26 9.92
N GLU A 221 -18.65 25.96 9.65
CA GLU A 221 -18.35 25.32 8.36
C GLU A 221 -19.49 24.40 7.97
N ASP A 222 -19.84 24.33 6.67
CA ASP A 222 -20.67 23.25 6.14
C ASP A 222 -19.85 21.93 6.02
N PHE A 223 -20.52 20.88 5.53
CA PHE A 223 -19.88 19.57 5.40
C PHE A 223 -18.69 19.60 4.42
N ARG A 224 -18.82 20.31 3.29
CA ARG A 224 -17.75 20.46 2.29
C ARG A 224 -16.53 21.15 2.87
N HIS A 225 -16.70 22.30 3.49
CA HIS A 225 -15.60 23.05 4.11
C HIS A 225 -14.97 22.31 5.29
N ALA A 226 -15.75 21.55 6.07
CA ALA A 226 -15.22 20.70 7.14
C ALA A 226 -14.26 19.62 6.61
N LEU A 227 -14.55 19.02 5.42
CA LEU A 227 -13.66 18.06 4.76
C LEU A 227 -12.46 18.76 4.12
N MET A 228 -12.67 19.89 3.42
CA MET A 228 -11.62 20.70 2.78
C MET A 228 -10.59 21.18 3.80
N ASN A 229 -11.06 21.73 4.92
CA ASN A 229 -10.23 22.22 6.03
C ASN A 229 -9.75 21.11 6.96
N SER A 230 -10.16 19.87 6.72
CA SER A 230 -9.80 18.73 7.56
C SER A 230 -10.08 18.96 9.07
N CYS A 231 -11.24 19.54 9.38
CA CYS A 231 -11.62 19.99 10.71
C CYS A 231 -11.89 18.81 11.66
N ASN A 232 -11.08 18.63 12.71
CA ASN A 232 -11.28 17.55 13.68
C ASN A 232 -12.60 17.70 14.49
N PRO A 233 -12.93 18.88 15.08
CA PRO A 233 -14.19 19.05 15.80
C PRO A 233 -15.44 18.78 14.97
N ALA A 234 -15.43 19.16 13.69
CA ALA A 234 -16.53 18.83 12.78
C ALA A 234 -16.65 17.30 12.59
N PHE A 235 -15.54 16.61 12.31
CA PHE A 235 -15.55 15.17 12.12
C PHE A 235 -15.86 14.37 13.38
N MET A 236 -15.46 14.84 14.56
CA MET A 236 -15.94 14.27 15.83
C MET A 236 -17.45 14.38 15.97
N THR A 237 -18.05 15.51 15.57
CA THR A 237 -19.50 15.71 15.60
C THR A 237 -20.21 14.87 14.54
N ILE A 238 -19.64 14.74 13.35
CA ILE A 238 -20.13 13.84 12.28
C ILE A 238 -20.16 12.40 12.79
N GLY A 239 -19.03 11.91 13.36
CA GLY A 239 -18.96 10.56 13.90
C GLY A 239 -19.91 10.30 15.05
N GLU A 240 -20.10 11.28 15.95
CA GLU A 240 -21.06 11.22 17.04
C GLU A 240 -22.51 11.09 16.52
N ARG A 241 -22.89 11.89 15.50
CA ARG A 241 -24.19 11.79 14.84
C ARG A 241 -24.38 10.46 14.11
N THR A 242 -23.32 9.97 13.46
CA THR A 242 -23.34 8.69 12.73
C THR A 242 -23.48 7.51 13.69
N GLY A 243 -22.82 7.60 14.85
CA GLY A 243 -22.81 6.56 15.88
C GLY A 243 -21.88 5.39 15.56
N ALA A 244 -21.45 4.70 16.62
CA ALA A 244 -20.48 3.59 16.53
C ALA A 244 -20.96 2.46 15.62
N THR A 245 -22.26 2.11 15.67
CA THR A 245 -22.82 1.01 14.87
C THR A 245 -22.72 1.26 13.37
N ASN A 246 -23.11 2.46 12.89
CA ASN A 246 -23.07 2.79 11.46
C ASN A 246 -21.62 2.88 10.96
N LEU A 247 -20.72 3.47 11.75
CA LEU A 247 -19.30 3.51 11.43
C LEU A 247 -18.73 2.10 11.32
N TYR A 248 -19.00 1.23 12.30
CA TYR A 248 -18.53 -0.16 12.32
C TYR A 248 -19.04 -0.96 11.11
N GLN A 249 -20.30 -0.82 10.76
CA GLN A 249 -20.89 -1.47 9.57
C GLN A 249 -20.23 -0.99 8.28
N THR A 250 -19.94 0.30 8.16
CA THR A 250 -19.23 0.83 6.98
C THR A 250 -17.81 0.32 6.92
N TYR A 251 -17.09 0.25 8.04
CA TYR A 251 -15.73 -0.34 8.10
C TYR A 251 -15.74 -1.81 7.66
N GLN A 252 -16.79 -2.57 8.05
CA GLN A 252 -16.96 -3.97 7.64
C GLN A 252 -17.22 -4.08 6.13
N LYS A 253 -18.11 -3.25 5.56
CA LYS A 253 -18.39 -3.22 4.13
C LYS A 253 -17.15 -2.87 3.31
N LEU A 254 -16.32 -1.95 3.79
CA LEU A 254 -15.06 -1.53 3.17
C LEU A 254 -13.91 -2.52 3.40
N GLY A 255 -14.11 -3.61 4.15
CA GLY A 255 -13.13 -4.66 4.37
C GLY A 255 -12.04 -4.33 5.40
N LEU A 256 -12.22 -3.31 6.25
CA LEU A 256 -11.20 -2.85 7.21
C LEU A 256 -10.94 -3.82 8.37
N PHE A 257 -11.74 -4.86 8.55
CA PHE A 257 -11.54 -5.93 9.55
C PHE A 257 -10.91 -7.21 8.97
N GLN A 258 -10.60 -7.20 7.68
CA GLN A 258 -10.09 -8.38 6.96
C GLN A 258 -8.85 -7.98 6.15
N LYS A 259 -8.06 -8.98 5.79
CA LYS A 259 -7.02 -8.80 4.78
C LYS A 259 -7.65 -8.45 3.44
N THR A 260 -6.95 -7.65 2.63
CA THR A 260 -7.42 -7.25 1.30
C THR A 260 -7.41 -8.41 0.32
N GLY A 261 -6.56 -9.41 0.56
CA GLY A 261 -6.32 -10.51 -0.35
C GLY A 261 -5.32 -10.17 -1.46
N ILE A 262 -4.49 -9.14 -1.24
CA ILE A 262 -3.36 -8.84 -2.14
C ILE A 262 -2.48 -10.07 -2.30
N ASP A 263 -1.98 -10.30 -3.49
CA ASP A 263 -1.10 -11.40 -3.87
C ASP A 263 0.37 -11.18 -3.42
N LEU A 264 0.52 -10.74 -2.16
CA LEU A 264 1.81 -10.61 -1.48
C LEU A 264 1.77 -11.28 -0.11
N PRO A 265 2.87 -11.89 0.34
CA PRO A 265 2.93 -12.52 1.66
C PRO A 265 2.97 -11.48 2.78
N GLY A 266 2.59 -11.90 3.97
CA GLY A 266 2.78 -11.12 5.19
C GLY A 266 1.83 -9.96 5.38
N GLU A 267 0.65 -9.94 4.73
CA GLU A 267 -0.33 -8.88 4.93
C GLU A 267 -0.74 -8.79 6.40
N ALA A 268 -0.63 -7.57 6.97
CA ALA A 268 -0.94 -7.30 8.36
C ALA A 268 -2.45 -7.35 8.62
N ASN A 269 -2.83 -7.78 9.83
CA ASN A 269 -4.18 -7.60 10.31
C ASN A 269 -4.35 -6.18 10.88
N SER A 270 -5.53 -5.58 10.68
CA SER A 270 -5.89 -4.33 11.33
C SER A 270 -5.99 -4.49 12.85
N ILE A 271 -5.69 -3.42 13.58
CA ILE A 271 -5.86 -3.33 15.04
C ILE A 271 -7.03 -2.38 15.27
N MET A 272 -8.21 -2.95 15.48
CA MET A 272 -9.48 -2.20 15.57
C MET A 272 -10.16 -2.48 16.92
N HIS A 273 -10.89 -1.48 17.42
CA HIS A 273 -11.76 -1.68 18.58
C HIS A 273 -12.91 -2.63 18.24
N LYS A 274 -13.34 -3.45 19.21
CA LYS A 274 -14.61 -4.15 19.10
C LYS A 274 -15.75 -3.15 19.27
N LEU A 275 -16.88 -3.38 18.63
CA LEU A 275 -18.04 -2.48 18.72
C LEU A 275 -18.47 -2.21 20.18
N SER A 276 -18.38 -3.22 21.04
CA SER A 276 -18.68 -3.10 22.48
C SER A 276 -17.76 -2.15 23.24
N ASP A 277 -16.56 -1.92 22.74
CA ASP A 277 -15.48 -1.20 23.43
C ASP A 277 -15.36 0.25 22.92
N ILE A 278 -16.22 0.66 21.96
CA ILE A 278 -16.23 2.01 21.41
C ILE A 278 -17.06 2.91 22.32
N GLY A 279 -16.39 3.62 23.21
CA GLY A 279 -16.95 4.69 24.01
C GLY A 279 -16.96 6.04 23.25
N PRO A 280 -17.42 7.14 23.89
CA PRO A 280 -17.46 8.45 23.25
C PRO A 280 -16.10 8.99 22.78
N VAL A 281 -15.03 8.69 23.53
CA VAL A 281 -13.65 9.14 23.19
C VAL A 281 -13.11 8.35 21.99
N GLU A 282 -13.26 7.02 21.98
CA GLU A 282 -12.87 6.16 20.86
C GLU A 282 -13.63 6.55 19.61
N LEU A 283 -14.95 6.74 19.69
CA LEU A 283 -15.78 7.18 18.57
C LEU A 283 -15.29 8.51 18.00
N ALA A 284 -14.99 9.48 18.86
CA ALA A 284 -14.48 10.79 18.45
C ALA A 284 -13.13 10.68 17.74
N THR A 285 -12.18 9.91 18.29
CA THR A 285 -10.83 9.77 17.70
C THR A 285 -10.83 8.92 16.42
N MET A 286 -11.62 7.86 16.39
CA MET A 286 -11.81 7.04 15.18
C MET A 286 -12.39 7.85 14.02
N SER A 287 -13.25 8.83 14.30
CA SER A 287 -13.89 9.68 13.27
C SER A 287 -12.90 10.52 12.45
N PHE A 288 -11.68 10.73 12.95
CA PHE A 288 -10.61 11.39 12.20
C PHE A 288 -9.34 10.55 12.06
N GLY A 289 -9.48 9.22 12.23
CA GLY A 289 -8.43 8.24 11.87
C GLY A 289 -7.37 8.01 12.94
N GLN A 290 -7.71 8.10 14.23
CA GLN A 290 -6.82 7.79 15.34
C GLN A 290 -7.40 6.73 16.26
N SER A 291 -6.58 6.19 17.17
CA SER A 291 -6.88 5.12 18.15
C SER A 291 -7.14 3.73 17.56
N PHE A 292 -6.85 3.50 16.31
CA PHE A 292 -6.83 2.20 15.64
C PHE A 292 -5.74 2.18 14.57
N GLN A 293 -5.39 1.00 14.05
CA GLN A 293 -4.36 0.88 13.02
C GLN A 293 -4.83 -0.04 11.89
N ILE A 294 -4.50 0.34 10.67
CA ILE A 294 -4.74 -0.42 9.43
C ILE A 294 -3.48 -0.38 8.56
N SER A 295 -3.32 -1.34 7.67
CA SER A 295 -2.22 -1.28 6.71
C SER A 295 -2.47 -0.23 5.62
N PRO A 296 -1.43 0.33 5.00
CA PRO A 296 -1.58 1.23 3.85
C PRO A 296 -2.42 0.62 2.73
N ILE A 297 -2.22 -0.65 2.40
CA ILE A 297 -3.01 -1.32 1.34
C ILE A 297 -4.49 -1.47 1.73
N GLN A 298 -4.82 -1.74 3.00
CA GLN A 298 -6.22 -1.74 3.45
C GLN A 298 -6.87 -0.38 3.29
N PHE A 299 -6.16 0.69 3.68
CA PHE A 299 -6.66 2.06 3.52
C PHE A 299 -6.90 2.40 2.04
N VAL A 300 -5.92 2.11 1.17
CA VAL A 300 -6.00 2.39 -0.27
C VAL A 300 -7.16 1.62 -0.91
N THR A 301 -7.35 0.35 -0.57
CA THR A 301 -8.47 -0.48 -1.05
C THR A 301 -9.84 0.08 -0.61
N ALA A 302 -9.96 0.51 0.64
CA ALA A 302 -11.17 1.15 1.15
C ALA A 302 -11.45 2.48 0.43
N ALA A 303 -10.43 3.31 0.22
CA ALA A 303 -10.55 4.57 -0.51
C ALA A 303 -10.93 4.35 -1.98
N ALA A 304 -10.34 3.35 -2.65
CA ALA A 304 -10.71 2.94 -4.01
C ALA A 304 -12.20 2.59 -4.10
N THR A 305 -12.69 1.79 -3.14
CA THR A 305 -14.12 1.43 -3.06
C THR A 305 -15.02 2.66 -2.95
N VAL A 306 -14.60 3.69 -2.21
CA VAL A 306 -15.38 4.93 -2.08
C VAL A 306 -15.48 5.69 -3.41
N ILE A 307 -14.41 5.73 -4.21
CA ILE A 307 -14.34 6.59 -5.40
C ILE A 307 -14.69 5.89 -6.73
N ASN A 308 -14.77 4.56 -6.77
CA ASN A 308 -14.96 3.77 -8.00
C ASN A 308 -16.42 3.37 -8.29
N GLY A 309 -17.38 4.07 -7.70
CA GLY A 309 -18.81 3.72 -7.81
C GLY A 309 -19.30 2.77 -6.70
N GLY A 310 -18.46 2.50 -5.69
CA GLY A 310 -18.82 1.71 -4.52
C GLY A 310 -18.52 0.22 -4.60
N ASN A 311 -17.66 -0.20 -5.51
CA ASN A 311 -17.29 -1.60 -5.71
C ASN A 311 -16.00 -1.93 -4.94
N LYS A 312 -16.08 -2.88 -4.00
CA LYS A 312 -14.90 -3.35 -3.28
C LYS A 312 -14.10 -4.29 -4.17
N ILE A 313 -12.94 -3.83 -4.59
CA ILE A 313 -11.98 -4.56 -5.42
C ILE A 313 -10.98 -5.34 -4.56
N THR A 314 -10.30 -6.31 -5.15
CA THR A 314 -9.13 -6.97 -4.56
C THR A 314 -7.87 -6.38 -5.21
N PRO A 315 -6.98 -5.71 -4.45
CA PRO A 315 -5.73 -5.20 -5.00
C PRO A 315 -4.83 -6.39 -5.41
N HIS A 316 -4.15 -6.27 -6.54
CA HIS A 316 -3.31 -7.36 -7.06
C HIS A 316 -2.21 -6.85 -7.98
N ILE A 317 -1.20 -7.70 -8.17
CA ILE A 317 -0.02 -7.44 -8.99
C ILE A 317 0.10 -8.46 -10.11
N GLY A 318 -0.17 -9.75 -9.86
CA GLY A 318 -0.21 -10.76 -10.91
C GLY A 318 -1.43 -10.56 -11.81
N MET A 319 -1.23 -10.61 -13.12
CA MET A 319 -2.32 -10.49 -14.10
C MET A 319 -2.57 -11.80 -14.85
N LYS A 320 -1.51 -12.42 -15.32
CA LYS A 320 -1.59 -13.61 -16.20
C LYS A 320 -0.42 -14.53 -15.92
N VAL A 321 -0.67 -15.80 -16.14
CA VAL A 321 0.36 -16.85 -16.21
C VAL A 321 0.50 -17.25 -17.67
N VAL A 322 1.74 -17.35 -18.15
CA VAL A 322 2.06 -17.86 -19.50
C VAL A 322 2.80 -19.16 -19.32
N ASP A 323 2.17 -20.25 -19.77
CA ASP A 323 2.77 -21.57 -19.74
C ASP A 323 4.05 -21.62 -20.57
N ALA A 324 5.14 -22.10 -19.98
CA ALA A 324 6.47 -22.05 -20.58
C ALA A 324 6.60 -22.89 -21.85
N GLU A 325 5.86 -23.99 -21.98
CA GLU A 325 5.94 -24.92 -23.12
C GLU A 325 4.90 -24.57 -24.20
N SER A 326 3.64 -24.41 -23.82
CA SER A 326 2.53 -24.21 -24.76
C SER A 326 2.30 -22.74 -25.13
N GLN A 327 2.87 -21.80 -24.39
CA GLN A 327 2.66 -20.35 -24.52
C GLN A 327 1.17 -19.95 -24.36
N VAL A 328 0.39 -20.78 -23.71
CA VAL A 328 -1.03 -20.48 -23.40
C VAL A 328 -1.05 -19.47 -22.25
N MET A 329 -1.83 -18.39 -22.43
CA MET A 329 -2.02 -17.37 -21.38
C MET A 329 -3.28 -17.67 -20.57
N THR A 330 -3.16 -17.69 -19.25
CA THR A 330 -4.27 -17.82 -18.31
C THR A 330 -4.39 -16.57 -17.48
N GLU A 331 -5.54 -15.89 -17.54
CA GLU A 331 -5.79 -14.70 -16.72
C GLU A 331 -6.09 -15.07 -15.28
N LEU A 332 -5.44 -14.38 -14.33
CA LEU A 332 -5.74 -14.49 -12.91
C LEU A 332 -7.03 -13.71 -12.61
N GLN A 333 -7.89 -14.27 -11.76
CA GLN A 333 -9.18 -13.68 -11.44
C GLN A 333 -9.22 -13.21 -10.00
N TYR A 334 -9.68 -11.96 -9.78
CA TYR A 334 -9.74 -11.34 -8.48
C TYR A 334 -11.19 -10.96 -8.11
N PRO A 335 -11.65 -11.28 -6.90
CA PRO A 335 -13.02 -11.01 -6.49
C PRO A 335 -13.34 -9.51 -6.44
N VAL A 336 -14.53 -9.15 -6.93
CA VAL A 336 -15.10 -7.81 -6.78
C VAL A 336 -16.46 -7.94 -6.10
N THR A 337 -16.67 -7.20 -5.00
CA THR A 337 -17.97 -7.11 -4.31
C THR A 337 -18.65 -5.82 -4.70
N GLN A 338 -19.77 -5.89 -5.42
CA GLN A 338 -20.52 -4.73 -5.87
C GLN A 338 -21.34 -4.11 -4.73
N GLY A 339 -21.50 -2.78 -4.77
CA GLY A 339 -22.44 -2.07 -3.91
C GLY A 339 -22.04 -2.03 -2.42
N ALA A 340 -20.75 -2.07 -2.11
CA ALA A 340 -20.26 -1.85 -0.75
C ALA A 340 -20.57 -0.41 -0.26
N VAL A 341 -20.59 0.55 -1.20
CA VAL A 341 -21.04 1.94 -1.03
C VAL A 341 -22.03 2.26 -2.14
N GLY A 342 -23.03 3.11 -1.87
CA GLY A 342 -23.96 3.58 -2.88
C GLY A 342 -23.28 4.41 -3.96
N SER A 343 -23.68 4.24 -5.23
CA SER A 343 -23.08 4.97 -6.35
C SER A 343 -23.25 6.49 -6.24
N GLU A 344 -24.36 6.95 -5.67
CA GLU A 344 -24.63 8.37 -5.39
C GLU A 344 -23.68 8.92 -4.30
N THR A 345 -23.48 8.15 -3.23
CA THR A 345 -22.50 8.49 -2.19
C THR A 345 -21.08 8.55 -2.78
N SER A 346 -20.73 7.59 -3.62
CA SER A 346 -19.44 7.58 -4.32
C SER A 346 -19.25 8.84 -5.19
N ALA A 347 -20.26 9.22 -5.98
CA ALA A 347 -20.20 10.43 -6.80
C ALA A 347 -20.07 11.69 -5.94
N THR A 348 -20.85 11.79 -4.85
CA THR A 348 -20.76 12.89 -3.89
C THR A 348 -19.38 12.97 -3.24
N MET A 349 -18.80 11.83 -2.85
CA MET A 349 -17.47 11.80 -2.26
C MET A 349 -16.38 12.23 -3.24
N ARG A 350 -16.47 11.87 -4.52
CA ARG A 350 -15.53 12.36 -5.55
C ARG A 350 -15.57 13.89 -5.68
N ASP A 351 -16.77 14.47 -5.77
CA ASP A 351 -16.96 15.93 -5.83
C ASP A 351 -16.42 16.65 -4.58
N LEU A 352 -16.67 16.11 -3.39
CA LEU A 352 -16.12 16.63 -2.15
C LEU A 352 -14.60 16.55 -2.08
N LEU A 353 -14.01 15.43 -2.53
CA LEU A 353 -12.56 15.23 -2.53
C LEU A 353 -11.86 16.06 -3.60
N GLU A 354 -12.52 16.36 -4.72
CA GLU A 354 -12.03 17.33 -5.71
C GLU A 354 -11.93 18.73 -5.09
N SER A 355 -12.93 19.17 -4.32
CA SER A 355 -12.90 20.46 -3.63
C SER A 355 -11.71 20.58 -2.66
N VAL A 356 -11.27 19.48 -2.03
CA VAL A 356 -10.09 19.47 -1.16
C VAL A 356 -8.82 19.87 -1.92
N VAL A 357 -8.71 19.46 -3.19
CA VAL A 357 -7.56 19.80 -4.05
C VAL A 357 -7.76 21.15 -4.72
N ALA A 358 -8.96 21.43 -5.22
CA ALA A 358 -9.24 22.69 -5.93
C ALA A 358 -9.09 23.92 -5.03
N GLU A 359 -9.58 23.86 -3.79
CA GLU A 359 -9.70 25.04 -2.91
C GLU A 359 -9.20 24.78 -1.48
N GLY A 360 -8.94 23.52 -1.12
CA GLY A 360 -8.60 23.12 0.24
C GLY A 360 -7.13 22.85 0.50
N GLY A 361 -6.87 22.08 1.56
CA GLY A 361 -5.53 21.74 2.04
C GLY A 361 -4.69 20.87 1.10
N GLY A 362 -5.28 20.34 0.03
CA GLY A 362 -4.63 19.53 -1.00
C GLY A 362 -4.17 20.31 -2.24
N SER A 363 -4.30 21.63 -2.25
CA SER A 363 -4.11 22.48 -3.46
C SER A 363 -2.72 22.35 -4.13
N LYS A 364 -1.71 21.92 -3.41
CA LYS A 364 -0.38 21.64 -3.99
C LYS A 364 -0.33 20.37 -4.86
N ALA A 365 -1.42 19.60 -4.93
CA ALA A 365 -1.56 18.49 -5.87
C ALA A 365 -2.28 18.89 -7.17
N GLN A 366 -2.64 20.16 -7.34
CA GLN A 366 -3.28 20.64 -8.57
C GLN A 366 -2.35 20.50 -9.77
N ILE A 367 -2.94 20.11 -10.90
CA ILE A 367 -2.27 20.04 -12.21
C ILE A 367 -3.19 20.71 -13.23
N GLU A 368 -2.66 21.67 -13.96
CA GLU A 368 -3.43 22.40 -14.97
C GLU A 368 -3.98 21.48 -16.07
N GLY A 369 -5.28 21.57 -16.28
CA GLY A 369 -6.01 20.73 -17.24
C GLY A 369 -6.39 19.35 -16.71
N TYR A 370 -6.23 19.06 -15.40
CA TYR A 370 -6.69 17.80 -14.81
C TYR A 370 -7.53 18.06 -13.57
N ARG A 371 -8.63 17.34 -13.46
CA ARG A 371 -9.44 17.31 -12.23
C ARG A 371 -8.84 16.28 -11.27
N ILE A 372 -8.29 16.76 -10.16
CA ILE A 372 -7.65 15.93 -9.15
C ILE A 372 -8.50 15.94 -7.88
N GLY A 373 -8.89 14.77 -7.41
CA GLY A 373 -9.46 14.60 -6.08
C GLY A 373 -8.41 14.10 -5.08
N GLY A 374 -8.58 14.40 -3.80
CA GLY A 374 -7.62 13.89 -2.82
C GLY A 374 -7.86 14.28 -1.38
N LYS A 375 -6.99 13.79 -0.48
CA LYS A 375 -7.05 14.09 0.95
C LYS A 375 -5.67 14.02 1.60
N THR A 376 -5.37 15.02 2.40
CA THR A 376 -4.13 15.13 3.19
C THR A 376 -4.29 14.52 4.58
N ALA A 377 -3.20 13.97 5.15
CA ALA A 377 -3.10 13.73 6.58
C ALA A 377 -1.71 14.04 7.13
N THR A 378 -1.68 14.24 8.44
CA THR A 378 -0.48 14.34 9.26
C THR A 378 -0.81 13.64 10.57
N SER A 379 -0.23 12.49 10.79
CA SER A 379 -0.49 11.65 11.96
C SER A 379 0.73 11.59 12.86
N GLU A 380 0.57 11.90 14.14
CA GLU A 380 1.64 11.74 15.12
C GLU A 380 1.78 10.27 15.49
N LYS A 381 3.01 9.75 15.50
CA LYS A 381 3.30 8.35 15.84
C LYS A 381 3.27 8.11 17.35
N TYR A 382 3.06 6.87 17.74
CA TYR A 382 3.26 6.44 19.12
C TYR A 382 4.75 6.19 19.43
N PRO A 383 5.19 6.50 20.68
CA PRO A 383 4.48 7.25 21.71
C PRO A 383 4.32 8.72 21.33
N ARG A 384 3.15 9.30 21.69
CA ARG A 384 2.85 10.72 21.39
C ARG A 384 3.84 11.65 22.13
N GLY A 385 4.05 12.86 21.58
CA GLY A 385 4.95 13.86 22.14
C GLY A 385 6.43 13.65 21.78
N THR A 386 6.74 12.69 20.89
CA THR A 386 8.11 12.46 20.40
C THR A 386 8.47 13.35 19.20
N GLY A 387 7.52 14.09 18.64
CA GLY A 387 7.72 14.89 17.45
C GLY A 387 7.84 14.06 16.15
N LYS A 388 7.49 12.77 16.19
CA LYS A 388 7.53 11.87 15.04
C LYS A 388 6.17 11.80 14.37
N TYR A 389 6.14 12.05 13.07
CA TYR A 389 4.91 12.11 12.27
C TYR A 389 4.98 11.22 11.05
N ILE A 390 3.81 10.82 10.54
CA ILE A 390 3.61 10.31 9.19
C ILE A 390 2.83 11.37 8.44
N SER A 391 3.40 11.86 7.35
CA SER A 391 2.77 12.81 6.43
C SER A 391 2.29 12.05 5.22
N SER A 392 1.01 12.18 4.86
CA SER A 392 0.45 11.43 3.74
C SER A 392 -0.51 12.24 2.89
N PHE A 393 -0.66 11.80 1.65
CA PHE A 393 -1.65 12.32 0.71
C PHE A 393 -2.17 11.18 -0.16
N LEU A 394 -3.50 11.09 -0.25
CA LEU A 394 -4.18 10.29 -1.26
C LEU A 394 -4.65 11.22 -2.36
N GLY A 395 -4.32 10.92 -3.62
CA GLY A 395 -4.79 11.61 -4.80
C GLY A 395 -5.36 10.65 -5.83
N PHE A 396 -6.31 11.09 -6.65
CA PHE A 396 -6.86 10.32 -7.76
C PHE A 396 -7.26 11.22 -8.93
N ALA A 397 -7.24 10.67 -10.13
CA ALA A 397 -7.54 11.38 -11.36
C ALA A 397 -8.15 10.45 -12.44
N PRO A 398 -9.03 11.00 -13.32
CA PRO A 398 -9.80 12.23 -13.16
C PRO A 398 -10.76 12.16 -11.96
N ALA A 399 -11.10 13.30 -11.34
CA ALA A 399 -11.95 13.27 -10.15
C ALA A 399 -13.37 12.75 -10.42
N ASN A 400 -13.91 13.00 -11.61
CA ASN A 400 -15.24 12.56 -12.06
C ASN A 400 -15.29 11.09 -12.47
N ASP A 401 -14.17 10.53 -12.99
CA ASP A 401 -14.06 9.14 -13.43
C ASP A 401 -12.65 8.60 -13.10
N PRO A 402 -12.38 8.21 -11.85
CA PRO A 402 -11.05 7.83 -11.39
C PRO A 402 -10.48 6.63 -12.14
N GLN A 403 -9.39 6.84 -12.87
CA GLN A 403 -8.66 5.81 -13.62
C GLN A 403 -7.32 5.46 -12.95
N VAL A 404 -6.79 6.38 -12.16
CA VAL A 404 -5.59 6.16 -11.36
C VAL A 404 -5.75 6.80 -9.98
N MET A 405 -5.25 6.12 -8.98
CA MET A 405 -5.17 6.59 -7.60
C MET A 405 -3.75 6.36 -7.08
N ALA A 406 -3.21 7.33 -6.34
CA ALA A 406 -1.91 7.25 -5.72
C ALA A 406 -1.99 7.65 -4.24
N PHE A 407 -1.30 6.91 -3.40
CA PHE A 407 -1.19 7.20 -1.97
C PHE A 407 0.28 7.23 -1.57
N VAL A 408 0.74 8.36 -1.05
CA VAL A 408 2.11 8.53 -0.56
C VAL A 408 2.13 8.74 0.94
N MET A 409 3.13 8.13 1.59
CA MET A 409 3.42 8.24 3.03
C MET A 409 4.89 8.59 3.22
N ILE A 410 5.17 9.64 3.97
CA ILE A 410 6.51 10.09 4.35
C ILE A 410 6.64 9.89 5.86
N ASP A 411 7.43 8.92 6.27
CA ASP A 411 7.60 8.49 7.66
C ASP A 411 8.75 9.23 8.33
N GLU A 412 8.47 9.88 9.46
CA GLU A 412 9.41 10.64 10.29
C GLU A 412 10.18 11.73 9.49
N PRO A 413 9.50 12.60 8.71
CA PRO A 413 10.17 13.70 8.02
C PRO A 413 10.73 14.72 9.03
N THR A 414 11.83 15.37 8.67
CA THR A 414 12.41 16.47 9.46
C THR A 414 11.89 17.84 8.98
N GLY A 415 11.86 18.82 9.88
CA GLY A 415 11.43 20.17 9.57
C GLY A 415 9.92 20.27 9.38
N VAL A 416 9.46 20.75 8.20
CA VAL A 416 8.03 20.85 7.89
C VAL A 416 7.48 19.46 7.60
N TYR A 417 6.43 19.09 8.32
CA TYR A 417 5.85 17.73 8.32
C TYR A 417 4.36 17.69 7.92
N TYR A 418 3.77 18.78 7.44
CA TYR A 418 2.35 18.78 7.03
C TYR A 418 2.16 18.09 5.69
N GLY A 419 1.24 17.08 5.63
CA GLY A 419 0.98 16.28 4.43
C GLY A 419 0.61 17.12 3.20
N GLY A 420 -0.19 18.18 3.35
CA GLY A 420 -0.49 19.11 2.26
C GLY A 420 0.73 19.91 1.78
N THR A 421 1.78 19.99 2.58
CA THR A 421 2.99 20.75 2.23
C THR A 421 4.06 19.87 1.60
N ILE A 422 4.23 18.63 2.06
CA ILE A 422 5.32 17.76 1.62
C ILE A 422 4.87 16.51 0.86
N ALA A 423 3.64 16.00 1.09
CA ALA A 423 3.15 14.80 0.43
C ALA A 423 2.30 15.11 -0.83
N ALA A 424 1.49 16.19 -0.81
CA ALA A 424 0.72 16.60 -1.98
C ALA A 424 1.57 16.95 -3.21
N PRO A 425 2.72 17.68 -3.08
CA PRO A 425 3.62 17.93 -4.21
C PRO A 425 4.22 16.66 -4.83
N VAL A 426 4.46 15.61 -4.04
CA VAL A 426 4.97 14.33 -4.57
C VAL A 426 3.95 13.71 -5.52
N ILE A 427 2.66 13.72 -5.17
CA ILE A 427 1.60 13.23 -6.05
C ILE A 427 1.45 14.13 -7.27
N GLN A 428 1.57 15.44 -7.12
CA GLN A 428 1.54 16.38 -8.24
C GLN A 428 2.67 16.07 -9.26
N GLU A 429 3.89 15.84 -8.78
CA GLU A 429 5.04 15.47 -9.62
C GLU A 429 4.79 14.15 -10.35
N VAL A 430 4.37 13.11 -9.62
CA VAL A 430 4.10 11.78 -10.20
C VAL A 430 2.97 11.87 -11.22
N PHE A 431 1.83 12.47 -10.87
CA PHE A 431 0.68 12.58 -11.78
C PHE A 431 0.98 13.42 -13.02
N SER A 432 1.80 14.47 -12.91
CA SER A 432 2.23 15.26 -14.06
C SER A 432 2.93 14.41 -15.13
N ASN A 433 3.61 13.36 -14.72
CA ASN A 433 4.30 12.42 -15.61
C ASN A 433 3.42 11.27 -16.08
N ILE A 434 2.62 10.68 -15.16
CA ILE A 434 1.91 9.43 -15.47
C ILE A 434 0.53 9.66 -16.11
N LEU A 435 -0.16 10.79 -15.88
CA LEU A 435 -1.47 11.03 -16.50
C LEU A 435 -1.39 11.07 -18.02
N PRO A 436 -0.44 11.83 -18.64
CA PRO A 436 -0.25 11.78 -20.09
C PRO A 436 0.20 10.39 -20.58
N TYR A 437 1.04 9.71 -19.81
CA TYR A 437 1.53 8.36 -20.14
C TYR A 437 0.39 7.33 -20.17
N LEU A 438 -0.54 7.41 -19.24
CA LEU A 438 -1.74 6.57 -19.19
C LEU A 438 -2.80 6.97 -20.24
N GLY A 439 -2.55 8.02 -21.02
CA GLY A 439 -3.49 8.51 -22.03
C GLY A 439 -4.71 9.23 -21.43
N ILE A 440 -4.63 9.68 -20.19
CA ILE A 440 -5.70 10.45 -19.55
C ILE A 440 -5.68 11.87 -20.14
N PRO A 441 -6.75 12.30 -20.82
CA PRO A 441 -6.75 13.59 -21.50
C PRO A 441 -6.85 14.76 -20.51
N LYS A 442 -6.29 15.91 -20.91
CA LYS A 442 -6.60 17.17 -20.23
C LYS A 442 -8.01 17.61 -20.56
N GLU A 443 -8.72 18.14 -19.56
CA GLU A 443 -9.98 18.84 -19.77
C GLU A 443 -9.68 20.27 -20.30
N GLU A 444 -10.46 20.72 -21.28
CA GLU A 444 -10.37 22.06 -21.88
C GLU A 444 -10.86 23.16 -20.91
#